data_be3f77ddc88b370302373fb029a6651c
#
_entry.id   be3f77ddc88b370302373fb029a6651c
#
_cell.length_a   1.000
_cell.length_b   1.000
_cell.length_c   1.000
_cell.angle_alpha   90.00
_cell.angle_beta   90.00
_cell.angle_gamma   90.00
#
_symmetry.space_group_name_H-M   'P 1'
#
loop_
_entity.id
_entity.type
_entity.pdbx_description
1 polymer ?
#
loop_
_entity_poly.entity_id
_entity_poly.type
_entity_poly.pdbx_seq_one_letter_code
_entity_poly.pdbx_strand_id
1 'polypeptide(L)'
;MVDFLNYLETIKGKSENTINGYSIDLTLFFRFMKVYKGLVNDPDLEFEEIQINDLDNDFVRRIKLTDLYAFLSFVEKQRDNGTYARARKVACLKSFFKFLNGKAKIIDENPTLELESPKINKRHPVYLTLEQSIDLLSSLDKDDKNYKRDYCILTLFLNCGMRLSELCSIQIDKIKGDTLTIIGKGNKERTVYLNKACLKAINSYLSSRDNSKVSDENKKFLFLSNRNLPINKRTVELLVKKHIGNAGIVDGKYTPHKLRHTAATLMYKHGNVDIRSLQSILGHENISTTQIYTHIDDEALRDAVKSNPLSKL
;
A
#
# COMPACT_ATOMS: atom_id res chain seq x y z
N MET A 1 -9.85 -20.08 -14.25
CA MET A 1 -9.14 -18.89 -13.68
C MET A 1 -9.68 -17.58 -14.24
N VAL A 2 -9.83 -17.44 -15.55
CA VAL A 2 -10.33 -16.22 -16.22
C VAL A 2 -11.68 -15.78 -15.65
N ASP A 3 -12.68 -16.65 -15.58
CA ASP A 3 -14.01 -16.33 -15.05
C ASP A 3 -13.99 -15.80 -13.61
N PHE A 4 -13.09 -16.33 -12.78
CA PHE A 4 -12.89 -15.83 -11.43
C PHE A 4 -12.32 -14.40 -11.40
N LEU A 5 -11.32 -14.11 -12.23
CA LEU A 5 -10.72 -12.78 -12.32
C LEU A 5 -11.76 -11.76 -12.85
N ASN A 6 -12.52 -12.14 -13.88
CA ASN A 6 -13.63 -11.33 -14.39
C ASN A 6 -14.71 -11.09 -13.32
N TYR A 7 -15.07 -12.11 -12.54
CA TYR A 7 -16.01 -11.97 -11.42
C TYR A 7 -15.47 -10.98 -10.36
N LEU A 8 -14.17 -11.03 -10.06
CA LEU A 8 -13.57 -10.09 -9.10
C LEU A 8 -13.61 -8.65 -9.61
N GLU A 9 -13.38 -8.45 -10.91
CA GLU A 9 -13.41 -7.15 -11.55
C GLU A 9 -14.83 -6.61 -11.62
N THR A 10 -15.71 -7.31 -12.32
CA THR A 10 -17.03 -6.81 -12.73
C THR A 10 -18.05 -6.84 -11.59
N ILE A 11 -18.05 -7.88 -10.75
CA ILE A 11 -19.05 -8.06 -9.70
C ILE A 11 -18.54 -7.59 -8.33
N LYS A 12 -17.26 -7.84 -8.03
CA LYS A 12 -16.68 -7.47 -6.74
C LYS A 12 -16.01 -6.10 -6.74
N GLY A 13 -15.86 -5.45 -7.90
CA GLY A 13 -15.22 -4.15 -8.01
C GLY A 13 -13.79 -4.11 -7.44
N LYS A 14 -13.05 -5.22 -7.58
CA LYS A 14 -11.67 -5.27 -7.09
C LYS A 14 -10.75 -4.45 -7.97
N SER A 15 -9.76 -3.81 -7.36
CA SER A 15 -8.78 -3.03 -8.11
C SER A 15 -7.92 -3.93 -9.00
N GLU A 16 -7.45 -3.37 -10.13
CA GLU A 16 -6.53 -4.01 -11.06
C GLU A 16 -5.31 -4.63 -10.34
N ASN A 17 -4.72 -3.93 -9.37
CA ASN A 17 -3.61 -4.47 -8.59
C ASN A 17 -3.98 -5.74 -7.80
N THR A 18 -5.23 -5.84 -7.32
CA THR A 18 -5.71 -7.04 -6.63
C THR A 18 -5.89 -8.19 -7.62
N ILE A 19 -6.46 -7.89 -8.79
CA ILE A 19 -6.70 -8.88 -9.86
C ILE A 19 -5.36 -9.42 -10.36
N ASN A 20 -4.40 -8.53 -10.68
CA ASN A 20 -3.06 -8.90 -11.10
C ASN A 20 -2.32 -9.71 -10.03
N GLY A 21 -2.43 -9.31 -8.75
CA GLY A 21 -1.84 -10.05 -7.64
C GLY A 21 -2.42 -11.45 -7.50
N TYR A 22 -3.73 -11.61 -7.66
CA TYR A 22 -4.39 -12.92 -7.61
C TYR A 22 -4.08 -13.77 -8.86
N SER A 23 -3.98 -13.15 -10.03
CA SER A 23 -3.55 -13.85 -11.26
C SER A 23 -2.16 -14.46 -11.08
N ILE A 24 -1.19 -13.67 -10.58
CA ILE A 24 0.17 -14.15 -10.30
C ILE A 24 0.16 -15.28 -9.26
N ASP A 25 -0.62 -15.15 -8.18
CA ASP A 25 -0.68 -16.16 -7.12
C ASP A 25 -1.30 -17.47 -7.62
N LEU A 26 -2.35 -17.41 -8.42
CA LEU A 26 -3.00 -18.60 -9.00
C LEU A 26 -2.12 -19.26 -10.06
N THR A 27 -1.43 -18.47 -10.89
CA THR A 27 -0.47 -19.01 -11.85
C THR A 27 0.65 -19.77 -11.15
N LEU A 28 1.22 -19.17 -10.10
CA LEU A 28 2.23 -19.83 -9.27
C LEU A 28 1.70 -21.12 -8.64
N PHE A 29 0.47 -21.08 -8.12
CA PHE A 29 -0.17 -22.24 -7.50
C PHE A 29 -0.37 -23.39 -8.48
N PHE A 30 -0.92 -23.12 -9.66
CA PHE A 30 -1.17 -24.15 -10.66
C PHE A 30 0.11 -24.70 -11.27
N ARG A 31 1.15 -23.89 -11.47
CA ARG A 31 2.48 -24.37 -11.86
C ARG A 31 3.05 -25.34 -10.82
N PHE A 32 3.01 -24.96 -9.54
CA PHE A 32 3.39 -25.83 -8.45
C PHE A 32 2.59 -27.14 -8.46
N MET A 33 1.28 -27.07 -8.62
CA MET A 33 0.43 -28.26 -8.64
C MET A 33 0.77 -29.20 -9.78
N LYS A 34 1.11 -28.70 -10.98
CA LYS A 34 1.58 -29.55 -12.09
C LYS A 34 2.87 -30.30 -11.75
N VAL A 35 3.85 -29.60 -11.18
CA VAL A 35 5.10 -30.24 -10.72
C VAL A 35 4.82 -31.24 -9.63
N TYR A 36 4.08 -30.85 -8.61
CA TYR A 36 3.77 -31.66 -7.44
C TYR A 36 2.99 -32.94 -7.76
N LYS A 37 2.15 -32.90 -8.79
CA LYS A 37 1.37 -34.05 -9.27
C LYS A 37 2.09 -34.86 -10.38
N GLY A 38 3.33 -34.50 -10.74
CA GLY A 38 4.10 -35.21 -11.75
C GLY A 38 3.55 -35.07 -13.19
N LEU A 39 2.93 -33.91 -13.49
CA LEU A 39 2.34 -33.63 -14.81
C LEU A 39 3.29 -32.86 -15.74
N VAL A 40 4.51 -32.57 -15.29
CA VAL A 40 5.55 -31.95 -16.10
C VAL A 40 6.50 -33.05 -16.55
N ASN A 41 6.50 -33.33 -17.86
CA ASN A 41 7.29 -34.44 -18.43
C ASN A 41 8.71 -34.01 -18.84
N ASP A 42 8.95 -32.73 -19.02
CA ASP A 42 10.25 -32.15 -19.37
C ASP A 42 11.01 -31.74 -18.10
N PRO A 43 12.10 -32.44 -17.77
CA PRO A 43 12.88 -32.11 -16.57
C PRO A 43 13.70 -30.82 -16.70
N ASP A 44 13.94 -30.36 -17.93
CA ASP A 44 14.73 -29.16 -18.22
C ASP A 44 13.83 -27.89 -18.35
N LEU A 45 12.51 -28.07 -18.31
CA LEU A 45 11.58 -26.95 -18.40
C LEU A 45 11.64 -26.06 -17.16
N GLU A 46 11.99 -24.79 -17.36
CA GLU A 46 11.99 -23.80 -16.29
C GLU A 46 10.59 -23.62 -15.65
N PHE A 47 10.56 -23.52 -14.33
CA PHE A 47 9.29 -23.44 -13.59
C PHE A 47 8.39 -22.30 -14.07
N GLU A 48 8.99 -21.17 -14.46
CA GLU A 48 8.30 -19.99 -14.97
C GLU A 48 7.68 -20.18 -16.35
N GLU A 49 8.10 -21.19 -17.09
CA GLU A 49 7.62 -21.50 -18.45
C GLU A 49 6.51 -22.55 -18.46
N ILE A 50 6.26 -23.23 -17.32
CA ILE A 50 5.19 -24.21 -17.19
C ILE A 50 3.85 -23.59 -17.55
N GLN A 51 3.24 -24.08 -18.62
CA GLN A 51 1.90 -23.66 -19.04
C GLN A 51 0.84 -24.27 -18.12
N ILE A 52 -0.27 -23.53 -17.91
CA ILE A 52 -1.37 -23.96 -17.03
C ILE A 52 -2.73 -23.99 -17.75
N ASN A 53 -2.75 -23.68 -19.05
CA ASN A 53 -3.95 -23.62 -19.88
C ASN A 53 -4.55 -24.98 -20.24
N ASP A 54 -3.79 -26.04 -20.05
CA ASP A 54 -4.17 -27.44 -20.25
C ASP A 54 -4.84 -28.08 -19.01
N LEU A 55 -4.91 -27.36 -17.90
CA LEU A 55 -5.59 -27.85 -16.70
C LEU A 55 -7.10 -27.73 -16.82
N ASP A 56 -7.78 -28.83 -16.65
CA ASP A 56 -9.23 -28.94 -16.71
C ASP A 56 -9.94 -28.83 -15.34
N ASN A 57 -11.26 -28.90 -15.35
CA ASN A 57 -12.05 -28.87 -14.12
C ASN A 57 -11.85 -30.11 -13.25
N ASP A 58 -11.54 -31.25 -13.85
CA ASP A 58 -11.33 -32.49 -13.10
C ASP A 58 -10.02 -32.46 -12.33
N PHE A 59 -9.00 -31.80 -12.86
CA PHE A 59 -7.80 -31.51 -12.10
C PHE A 59 -8.11 -30.67 -10.85
N VAL A 60 -8.91 -29.63 -11.00
CA VAL A 60 -9.25 -28.73 -9.87
C VAL A 60 -10.10 -29.44 -8.82
N ARG A 61 -11.00 -30.35 -9.22
CA ARG A 61 -11.81 -31.18 -8.28
C ARG A 61 -10.96 -32.08 -7.39
N ARG A 62 -9.79 -32.51 -7.85
CA ARG A 62 -8.89 -33.41 -7.12
C ARG A 62 -7.95 -32.70 -6.14
N ILE A 63 -7.98 -31.39 -6.07
CA ILE A 63 -7.16 -30.62 -5.15
C ILE A 63 -7.71 -30.74 -3.72
N LYS A 64 -6.83 -31.13 -2.79
CA LYS A 64 -7.15 -31.35 -1.38
C LYS A 64 -6.46 -30.31 -0.48
N LEU A 65 -6.91 -30.21 0.75
CA LEU A 65 -6.29 -29.35 1.79
C LEU A 65 -4.76 -29.61 1.94
N THR A 66 -4.36 -30.87 1.86
CA THR A 66 -2.94 -31.27 1.94
C THR A 66 -2.09 -30.70 0.81
N ASP A 67 -2.66 -30.58 -0.41
CA ASP A 67 -1.97 -29.95 -1.54
C ASP A 67 -1.77 -28.45 -1.32
N LEU A 68 -2.72 -27.78 -0.67
CA LEU A 68 -2.62 -26.38 -0.30
C LEU A 68 -1.53 -26.13 0.74
N TYR A 69 -1.41 -27.00 1.74
CA TYR A 69 -0.30 -26.93 2.71
C TYR A 69 1.06 -27.20 2.05
N ALA A 70 1.13 -28.17 1.13
CA ALA A 70 2.35 -28.43 0.35
C ALA A 70 2.77 -27.18 -0.45
N PHE A 71 1.82 -26.50 -1.09
CA PHE A 71 2.07 -25.23 -1.79
C PHE A 71 2.59 -24.14 -0.84
N LEU A 72 1.97 -23.98 0.33
CA LEU A 72 2.42 -22.98 1.31
C LEU A 72 3.83 -23.27 1.82
N SER A 73 4.18 -24.54 2.01
CA SER A 73 5.55 -24.95 2.34
C SER A 73 6.54 -24.66 1.20
N PHE A 74 6.16 -24.94 -0.03
CA PHE A 74 6.97 -24.63 -1.22
C PHE A 74 7.28 -23.13 -1.32
N VAL A 75 6.26 -22.27 -1.21
CA VAL A 75 6.48 -20.82 -1.35
C VAL A 75 7.28 -20.23 -0.17
N GLU A 76 7.23 -20.84 0.99
CA GLU A 76 8.07 -20.47 2.13
C GLU A 76 9.52 -20.85 1.92
N LYS A 77 9.77 -22.15 1.63
CA LYS A 77 11.13 -22.73 1.66
C LYS A 77 11.89 -22.50 0.36
N GLN A 78 11.22 -22.50 -0.78
CA GLN A 78 11.88 -22.42 -2.10
C GLN A 78 11.72 -21.04 -2.78
N ARG A 79 10.75 -20.24 -2.34
CA ARG A 79 10.49 -18.90 -2.91
C ARG A 79 10.72 -17.76 -1.92
N ASP A 80 11.20 -18.05 -0.73
CA ASP A 80 11.47 -17.08 0.36
C ASP A 80 10.29 -16.13 0.62
N ASN A 81 9.08 -16.67 0.55
CA ASN A 81 7.88 -15.87 0.81
C ASN A 81 7.67 -15.67 2.31
N GLY A 82 7.83 -14.44 2.76
CA GLY A 82 7.51 -14.06 4.14
C GLY A 82 6.04 -14.23 4.49
N THR A 83 5.71 -14.11 5.78
CA THR A 83 4.37 -14.35 6.36
C THR A 83 3.26 -13.58 5.64
N TYR A 84 3.47 -12.30 5.28
CA TYR A 84 2.47 -11.48 4.57
C TYR A 84 2.18 -11.99 3.16
N ALA A 85 3.22 -12.42 2.43
CA ALA A 85 3.06 -12.96 1.08
C ALA A 85 2.28 -14.28 1.11
N ARG A 86 2.56 -15.15 2.10
CA ARG A 86 1.82 -16.40 2.32
C ARG A 86 0.35 -16.14 2.71
N ALA A 87 0.11 -15.19 3.63
CA ALA A 87 -1.26 -14.83 4.01
C ALA A 87 -2.08 -14.29 2.82
N ARG A 88 -1.46 -13.50 1.91
CA ARG A 88 -2.12 -13.06 0.68
C ARG A 88 -2.47 -14.24 -0.22
N LYS A 89 -1.57 -15.21 -0.38
CA LYS A 89 -1.82 -16.43 -1.16
C LYS A 89 -2.97 -17.26 -0.57
N VAL A 90 -3.01 -17.40 0.74
CA VAL A 90 -4.16 -18.06 1.43
C VAL A 90 -5.45 -17.32 1.13
N ALA A 91 -5.48 -15.98 1.22
CA ALA A 91 -6.67 -15.20 0.91
C ALA A 91 -7.10 -15.34 -0.57
N CYS A 92 -6.14 -15.40 -1.50
CA CYS A 92 -6.38 -15.66 -2.91
C CYS A 92 -7.02 -17.05 -3.12
N LEU A 93 -6.41 -18.11 -2.57
CA LEU A 93 -6.91 -19.49 -2.67
C LEU A 93 -8.31 -19.63 -2.07
N LYS A 94 -8.54 -19.08 -0.86
CA LYS A 94 -9.88 -19.08 -0.25
C LYS A 94 -10.92 -18.38 -1.12
N SER A 95 -10.57 -17.25 -1.72
CA SER A 95 -11.48 -16.51 -2.61
C SER A 95 -11.77 -17.31 -3.89
N PHE A 96 -10.75 -17.93 -4.48
CA PHE A 96 -10.85 -18.73 -5.70
C PHE A 96 -11.71 -19.98 -5.49
N PHE A 97 -11.40 -20.80 -4.51
CA PHE A 97 -12.16 -22.03 -4.25
C PHE A 97 -13.59 -21.76 -3.75
N LYS A 98 -13.80 -20.66 -3.01
CA LYS A 98 -15.15 -20.19 -2.69
C LYS A 98 -15.96 -19.81 -3.93
N PHE A 99 -15.32 -19.20 -4.95
CA PHE A 99 -15.97 -18.91 -6.21
C PHE A 99 -16.31 -20.21 -6.96
N LEU A 100 -15.37 -21.14 -7.04
CA LEU A 100 -15.58 -22.43 -7.74
C LEU A 100 -16.69 -23.26 -7.12
N ASN A 101 -16.78 -23.33 -5.81
CA ASN A 101 -17.84 -24.05 -5.10
C ASN A 101 -19.19 -23.32 -5.14
N GLY A 102 -19.20 -22.02 -4.80
CA GLY A 102 -20.43 -21.30 -4.54
C GLY A 102 -21.06 -20.62 -5.77
N LYS A 103 -20.27 -20.25 -6.78
CA LYS A 103 -20.73 -19.50 -7.96
C LYS A 103 -20.63 -20.30 -9.25
N ALA A 104 -19.45 -20.81 -9.55
CA ALA A 104 -19.22 -21.60 -10.77
C ALA A 104 -19.74 -23.03 -10.65
N LYS A 105 -19.92 -23.55 -9.44
CA LYS A 105 -20.37 -24.93 -9.16
C LYS A 105 -19.51 -25.99 -9.88
N ILE A 106 -18.21 -25.74 -9.93
CA ILE A 106 -17.23 -26.65 -10.54
C ILE A 106 -16.80 -27.73 -9.56
N ILE A 107 -16.74 -27.40 -8.27
CA ILE A 107 -16.37 -28.33 -7.18
C ILE A 107 -17.52 -28.46 -6.19
N ASP A 108 -17.70 -29.65 -5.64
CA ASP A 108 -18.74 -29.93 -4.65
C ASP A 108 -18.29 -29.53 -3.24
N GLU A 109 -17.02 -29.77 -2.91
CA GLU A 109 -16.42 -29.42 -1.63
C GLU A 109 -15.33 -28.36 -1.79
N ASN A 110 -15.30 -27.40 -0.85
CA ASN A 110 -14.30 -26.36 -0.85
C ASN A 110 -13.07 -26.78 0.00
N PRO A 111 -11.91 -27.12 -0.60
CA PRO A 111 -10.75 -27.61 0.13
C PRO A 111 -10.10 -26.54 1.04
N THR A 112 -10.55 -25.27 0.97
CA THR A 112 -9.96 -24.18 1.77
C THR A 112 -10.75 -23.87 3.04
N LEU A 113 -11.81 -24.63 3.37
CA LEU A 113 -12.62 -24.33 4.56
C LEU A 113 -11.77 -24.32 5.83
N GLU A 114 -10.94 -25.34 6.01
CA GLU A 114 -10.06 -25.49 7.16
C GLU A 114 -8.63 -24.93 6.93
N LEU A 115 -8.39 -24.30 5.77
CA LEU A 115 -7.09 -23.70 5.50
C LEU A 115 -6.85 -22.52 6.42
N GLU A 116 -5.85 -22.61 7.29
CA GLU A 116 -5.49 -21.53 8.22
C GLU A 116 -4.58 -20.49 7.56
N SER A 117 -4.75 -19.24 7.97
CA SER A 117 -3.83 -18.18 7.57
C SER A 117 -2.62 -18.14 8.52
N PRO A 118 -1.40 -17.92 7.99
CA PRO A 118 -0.24 -17.75 8.85
C PRO A 118 -0.45 -16.63 9.88
N LYS A 119 -0.01 -16.85 11.13
CA LYS A 119 -0.05 -15.81 12.17
C LYS A 119 0.85 -14.64 11.76
N ILE A 120 0.24 -13.48 11.60
CA ILE A 120 0.96 -12.24 11.31
C ILE A 120 1.29 -11.57 12.64
N ASN A 121 2.56 -11.57 13.03
CA ASN A 121 3.01 -10.77 14.15
C ASN A 121 2.94 -9.29 13.77
N LYS A 122 2.08 -8.54 14.45
CA LYS A 122 1.96 -7.10 14.28
C LYS A 122 3.28 -6.47 14.75
N ARG A 123 4.04 -5.90 13.84
CA ARG A 123 5.22 -5.10 14.18
C ARG A 123 4.77 -3.68 14.48
N HIS A 124 5.42 -3.03 15.44
CA HIS A 124 5.20 -1.60 15.65
C HIS A 124 5.52 -0.83 14.36
N PRO A 125 4.70 0.17 14.00
CA PRO A 125 4.96 0.97 12.82
C PRO A 125 6.31 1.68 12.96
N VAL A 126 7.14 1.58 11.92
CA VAL A 126 8.39 2.35 11.81
C VAL A 126 8.02 3.72 11.28
N TYR A 127 8.40 4.76 11.99
CA TYR A 127 8.15 6.17 11.65
C TYR A 127 9.37 7.04 12.00
N LEU A 128 9.47 8.21 11.38
CA LEU A 128 10.47 9.21 11.74
C LEU A 128 10.05 9.97 12.99
N THR A 129 10.98 10.27 13.89
CA THR A 129 10.74 11.23 14.96
C THR A 129 10.48 12.62 14.40
N LEU A 130 10.06 13.57 15.25
CA LEU A 130 9.88 14.96 14.84
C LEU A 130 11.21 15.55 14.34
N GLU A 131 12.29 15.34 15.07
CA GLU A 131 13.63 15.78 14.74
C GLU A 131 14.08 15.20 13.39
N GLN A 132 13.97 13.88 13.21
CA GLN A 132 14.31 13.23 11.93
C GLN A 132 13.48 13.75 10.76
N SER A 133 12.22 14.12 11.00
CA SER A 133 11.35 14.69 9.97
C SER A 133 11.78 16.10 9.58
N ILE A 134 12.24 16.90 10.55
CA ILE A 134 12.83 18.24 10.32
C ILE A 134 14.16 18.10 9.58
N ASP A 135 15.02 17.19 10.03
CA ASP A 135 16.32 16.95 9.40
C ASP A 135 16.15 16.50 7.94
N LEU A 136 15.19 15.60 7.67
CA LEU A 136 14.87 15.18 6.31
C LEU A 136 14.53 16.38 5.42
N LEU A 137 13.65 17.28 5.89
CA LEU A 137 13.26 18.46 5.10
C LEU A 137 14.40 19.47 4.96
N SER A 138 15.27 19.58 5.97
CA SER A 138 16.39 20.54 5.99
C SER A 138 17.60 20.07 5.18
N SER A 139 17.76 18.75 5.00
CA SER A 139 18.88 18.14 4.27
C SER A 139 18.76 18.22 2.75
N LEU A 140 17.62 18.71 2.21
CA LEU A 140 17.48 18.83 0.77
C LEU A 140 18.41 19.93 0.22
N ASP A 141 19.16 19.56 -0.81
CA ASP A 141 20.02 20.48 -1.54
C ASP A 141 19.19 21.53 -2.28
N LYS A 142 19.33 22.80 -1.90
CA LYS A 142 18.58 23.93 -2.46
C LYS A 142 18.99 24.26 -3.89
N ASP A 143 20.17 23.82 -4.30
CA ASP A 143 20.71 24.03 -5.66
C ASP A 143 20.30 22.92 -6.63
N ASP A 144 19.71 21.79 -6.12
CA ASP A 144 19.13 20.74 -6.97
C ASP A 144 17.93 21.34 -7.73
N LYS A 145 17.93 21.20 -9.05
CA LYS A 145 16.84 21.67 -9.95
C LYS A 145 15.45 21.17 -9.54
N ASN A 146 15.38 20.03 -8.87
CA ASN A 146 14.13 19.41 -8.39
C ASN A 146 13.81 19.78 -6.94
N TYR A 147 14.65 20.59 -6.28
CA TYR A 147 14.51 20.92 -4.85
C TYR A 147 13.08 21.27 -4.46
N LYS A 148 12.47 22.24 -5.14
CA LYS A 148 11.15 22.75 -4.77
C LYS A 148 10.06 21.68 -4.95
N ARG A 149 10.17 20.86 -5.98
CA ARG A 149 9.27 19.73 -6.22
C ARG A 149 9.41 18.69 -5.10
N ASP A 150 10.63 18.27 -4.84
CA ASP A 150 10.94 17.18 -3.91
C ASP A 150 10.61 17.61 -2.46
N TYR A 151 10.92 18.85 -2.11
CA TYR A 151 10.52 19.47 -0.84
C TYR A 151 8.99 19.50 -0.67
N CYS A 152 8.26 19.89 -1.73
CA CYS A 152 6.80 19.90 -1.70
C CYS A 152 6.22 18.48 -1.50
N ILE A 153 6.75 17.48 -2.21
CA ILE A 153 6.33 16.08 -2.09
C ILE A 153 6.53 15.58 -0.65
N LEU A 154 7.71 15.79 -0.07
CA LEU A 154 8.02 15.35 1.29
C LEU A 154 7.17 16.09 2.33
N THR A 155 6.97 17.40 2.16
CA THR A 155 6.11 18.21 3.02
C THR A 155 4.67 17.69 3.02
N LEU A 156 4.11 17.36 1.86
CA LEU A 156 2.75 16.80 1.77
C LEU A 156 2.64 15.41 2.42
N PHE A 157 3.64 14.53 2.23
CA PHE A 157 3.63 13.24 2.93
C PHE A 157 3.65 13.40 4.44
N LEU A 158 4.53 14.25 4.97
CA LEU A 158 4.73 14.41 6.41
C LEU A 158 3.61 15.19 7.10
N ASN A 159 2.90 16.07 6.38
CA ASN A 159 1.82 16.88 6.97
C ASN A 159 0.42 16.32 6.70
N CYS A 160 0.17 15.71 5.55
CA CYS A 160 -1.18 15.27 5.18
C CYS A 160 -1.34 13.76 5.26
N GLY A 161 -0.27 12.99 5.37
CA GLY A 161 -0.32 11.53 5.45
C GLY A 161 -1.01 10.86 4.26
N MET A 162 -0.93 11.45 3.05
CA MET A 162 -1.60 10.91 1.88
C MET A 162 -0.95 9.63 1.34
N ARG A 163 -1.70 8.85 0.56
CA ARG A 163 -1.17 7.67 -0.11
C ARG A 163 -0.31 8.07 -1.30
N LEU A 164 0.68 7.24 -1.65
CA LEU A 164 1.55 7.47 -2.81
C LEU A 164 0.77 7.69 -4.12
N SER A 165 -0.27 6.88 -4.36
CA SER A 165 -1.13 7.04 -5.54
C SER A 165 -1.92 8.36 -5.53
N GLU A 166 -2.39 8.78 -4.35
CA GLU A 166 -3.11 10.03 -4.17
C GLU A 166 -2.19 11.23 -4.49
N LEU A 167 -0.96 11.22 -3.96
CA LEU A 167 0.03 12.26 -4.24
C LEU A 167 0.38 12.36 -5.72
N CYS A 168 0.62 11.23 -6.39
CA CYS A 168 0.97 11.23 -7.82
C CYS A 168 -0.17 11.72 -8.73
N SER A 169 -1.42 11.63 -8.27
CA SER A 169 -2.62 12.01 -9.04
C SER A 169 -3.18 13.40 -8.71
N ILE A 170 -2.51 14.19 -7.85
CA ILE A 170 -2.99 15.52 -7.49
C ILE A 170 -3.11 16.39 -8.74
N GLN A 171 -4.28 17.02 -8.92
CA GLN A 171 -4.53 18.02 -9.94
C GLN A 171 -4.62 19.41 -9.32
N ILE A 172 -4.10 20.40 -10.03
CA ILE A 172 -3.99 21.80 -9.55
C ILE A 172 -5.37 22.42 -9.34
N ASP A 173 -6.32 22.13 -10.22
CA ASP A 173 -7.71 22.64 -10.15
C ASP A 173 -8.51 22.07 -8.98
N LYS A 174 -8.02 20.98 -8.37
CA LYS A 174 -8.62 20.35 -7.19
C LYS A 174 -8.13 20.95 -5.87
N ILE A 175 -7.19 21.91 -5.93
CA ILE A 175 -6.72 22.68 -4.77
C ILE A 175 -7.56 23.95 -4.70
N LYS A 176 -8.33 24.10 -3.61
CA LYS A 176 -9.21 25.27 -3.38
C LYS A 176 -8.98 25.83 -1.99
N GLY A 177 -8.29 26.97 -1.91
CA GLY A 177 -7.89 27.54 -0.62
C GLY A 177 -6.98 26.59 0.15
N ASP A 178 -7.42 26.17 1.32
CA ASP A 178 -6.72 25.22 2.19
C ASP A 178 -7.20 23.78 2.05
N THR A 179 -7.96 23.46 1.02
CA THR A 179 -8.50 22.13 0.77
C THR A 179 -8.01 21.55 -0.55
N LEU A 180 -7.81 20.24 -0.57
CA LEU A 180 -7.47 19.45 -1.74
C LEU A 180 -8.43 18.27 -1.84
N THR A 181 -9.16 18.18 -2.92
CA THR A 181 -10.00 17.01 -3.24
C THR A 181 -9.17 15.95 -3.94
N ILE A 182 -9.15 14.74 -3.40
CA ILE A 182 -8.44 13.58 -3.98
C ILE A 182 -9.38 12.40 -4.14
N ILE A 183 -9.09 11.58 -5.14
CA ILE A 183 -9.80 10.32 -5.38
C ILE A 183 -9.02 9.19 -4.71
N GLY A 184 -9.64 8.57 -3.70
CA GLY A 184 -9.07 7.46 -2.95
C GLY A 184 -9.39 6.08 -3.55
N LYS A 185 -9.12 5.04 -2.77
CA LYS A 185 -9.45 3.65 -3.12
C LYS A 185 -10.95 3.49 -3.38
N GLY A 186 -11.32 2.79 -4.46
CA GLY A 186 -12.71 2.57 -4.84
C GLY A 186 -13.40 3.79 -5.45
N ASN A 187 -12.64 4.71 -6.04
CA ASN A 187 -13.14 5.95 -6.68
C ASN A 187 -13.91 6.87 -5.72
N LYS A 188 -13.64 6.78 -4.40
CA LYS A 188 -14.27 7.64 -3.40
C LYS A 188 -13.48 8.93 -3.27
N GLU A 189 -14.16 10.06 -3.41
CA GLU A 189 -13.57 11.37 -3.14
C GLU A 189 -13.41 11.59 -1.64
N ARG A 190 -12.31 12.22 -1.25
CA ARG A 190 -12.10 12.75 0.10
C ARG A 190 -11.39 14.09 0.06
N THR A 191 -11.65 14.92 1.04
CA THR A 191 -10.96 16.18 1.23
C THR A 191 -9.72 15.98 2.11
N VAL A 192 -8.61 16.57 1.71
CA VAL A 192 -7.38 16.71 2.49
C VAL A 192 -7.20 18.18 2.83
N TYR A 193 -6.98 18.48 4.10
CA TYR A 193 -6.71 19.84 4.57
C TYR A 193 -5.21 20.14 4.46
N LEU A 194 -4.90 21.31 3.89
CA LEU A 194 -3.54 21.78 3.64
C LEU A 194 -3.20 22.87 4.66
N ASN A 195 -2.22 22.64 5.51
CA ASN A 195 -1.72 23.66 6.42
C ASN A 195 -0.83 24.68 5.69
N LYS A 196 -0.44 25.75 6.40
CA LYS A 196 0.39 26.84 5.85
C LYS A 196 1.69 26.34 5.22
N ALA A 197 2.32 25.32 5.80
CA ALA A 197 3.56 24.73 5.26
C ALA A 197 3.32 24.05 3.91
N CYS A 198 2.23 23.28 3.78
CA CYS A 198 1.82 22.64 2.53
C CYS A 198 1.54 23.68 1.43
N LEU A 199 0.75 24.71 1.74
CA LEU A 199 0.42 25.76 0.79
C LEU A 199 1.65 26.52 0.33
N LYS A 200 2.56 26.87 1.26
CA LYS A 200 3.84 27.53 0.93
C LYS A 200 4.69 26.65 0.01
N ALA A 201 4.79 25.36 0.30
CA ALA A 201 5.56 24.42 -0.53
C ALA A 201 4.97 24.26 -1.93
N ILE A 202 3.65 24.14 -2.04
CA ILE A 202 2.93 24.05 -3.32
C ILE A 202 3.17 25.32 -4.16
N ASN A 203 2.94 26.49 -3.57
CA ASN A 203 3.10 27.77 -4.27
C ASN A 203 4.55 27.99 -4.72
N SER A 204 5.53 27.66 -3.86
CA SER A 204 6.95 27.74 -4.21
C SER A 204 7.32 26.83 -5.37
N TYR A 205 6.78 25.61 -5.40
CA TYR A 205 6.98 24.69 -6.53
C TYR A 205 6.31 25.20 -7.79
N LEU A 206 5.04 25.58 -7.74
CA LEU A 206 4.28 26.07 -8.91
C LEU A 206 4.92 27.29 -9.54
N SER A 207 5.46 28.23 -8.74
CA SER A 207 6.17 29.43 -9.22
C SER A 207 7.47 29.12 -9.96
N SER A 208 8.08 27.94 -9.72
CA SER A 208 9.31 27.51 -10.37
C SER A 208 9.10 26.48 -11.47
N ARG A 209 7.88 26.00 -11.63
CA ARG A 209 7.58 24.94 -12.58
C ARG A 209 7.52 25.51 -14.00
N ASP A 210 8.44 25.03 -14.85
CA ASP A 210 8.41 25.35 -16.28
C ASP A 210 7.34 24.52 -17.01
N ASN A 211 6.34 25.20 -17.55
CA ASN A 211 5.25 24.60 -18.30
C ASN A 211 5.42 24.71 -19.83
N SER A 212 6.53 25.28 -20.30
CA SER A 212 6.73 25.56 -21.73
C SER A 212 6.77 24.31 -22.61
N LYS A 213 7.28 23.21 -22.05
CA LYS A 213 7.40 21.90 -22.73
C LYS A 213 6.39 20.86 -22.25
N VAL A 214 5.37 21.28 -21.48
CA VAL A 214 4.38 20.36 -20.92
C VAL A 214 3.15 20.37 -21.83
N SER A 215 2.67 19.17 -22.23
CA SER A 215 1.42 19.05 -22.98
C SER A 215 0.23 19.53 -22.17
N ASP A 216 -0.81 20.05 -22.81
CA ASP A 216 -1.99 20.60 -22.12
C ASP A 216 -2.68 19.59 -21.23
N GLU A 217 -2.73 18.32 -21.64
CA GLU A 217 -3.25 17.22 -20.82
C GLU A 217 -2.50 17.03 -19.51
N ASN A 218 -1.19 17.28 -19.50
CA ASN A 218 -0.32 17.06 -18.34
C ASN A 218 -0.22 18.29 -17.44
N LYS A 219 -0.52 19.49 -17.94
CA LYS A 219 -0.47 20.75 -17.16
C LYS A 219 -1.32 20.72 -15.91
N LYS A 220 -2.43 19.98 -15.94
CA LYS A 220 -3.34 19.83 -14.79
C LYS A 220 -2.75 19.12 -13.59
N PHE A 221 -1.76 18.24 -13.78
CA PHE A 221 -1.15 17.51 -12.66
C PHE A 221 -0.21 18.42 -11.87
N LEU A 222 -0.28 18.34 -10.54
CA LEU A 222 0.60 19.13 -9.67
C LEU A 222 2.08 18.73 -9.87
N PHE A 223 2.40 17.45 -9.83
CA PHE A 223 3.77 16.97 -9.90
C PHE A 223 4.12 16.38 -11.26
N LEU A 224 5.20 16.88 -11.82
CA LEU A 224 5.75 16.40 -13.08
C LEU A 224 7.14 15.76 -12.88
N SER A 225 7.40 14.76 -13.69
CA SER A 225 8.73 14.16 -13.84
C SER A 225 9.65 15.06 -14.69
N ASN A 226 10.95 14.74 -14.71
CA ASN A 226 11.91 15.45 -15.58
C ASN A 226 11.63 15.28 -17.10
N ARG A 227 10.67 14.40 -17.47
CA ARG A 227 10.21 14.20 -18.85
C ARG A 227 8.91 14.96 -19.15
N ASN A 228 8.49 15.87 -18.28
CA ASN A 228 7.24 16.65 -18.39
C ASN A 228 5.95 15.79 -18.43
N LEU A 229 6.03 14.57 -17.90
CA LEU A 229 4.88 13.68 -17.69
C LEU A 229 4.47 13.70 -16.23
N PRO A 230 3.22 13.33 -15.90
CA PRO A 230 2.80 13.15 -14.51
C PRO A 230 3.78 12.25 -13.76
N ILE A 231 4.15 12.64 -12.54
CA ILE A 231 5.13 11.89 -11.75
C ILE A 231 4.57 10.50 -11.43
N ASN A 232 5.36 9.45 -11.63
CA ASN A 232 4.95 8.10 -11.34
C ASN A 232 5.38 7.64 -9.92
N LYS A 233 4.74 6.60 -9.43
CA LYS A 233 4.98 6.05 -8.09
C LYS A 233 6.46 5.67 -7.88
N ARG A 234 7.09 5.03 -8.87
CA ARG A 234 8.47 4.59 -8.78
C ARG A 234 9.45 5.75 -8.63
N THR A 235 9.21 6.85 -9.35
CA THR A 235 10.03 8.07 -9.22
C THR A 235 9.93 8.63 -7.81
N VAL A 236 8.73 8.68 -7.22
CA VAL A 236 8.54 9.17 -5.84
C VAL A 236 9.18 8.22 -4.81
N GLU A 237 9.11 6.91 -5.00
CA GLU A 237 9.81 5.95 -4.14
C GLU A 237 11.33 6.15 -4.15
N LEU A 238 11.92 6.34 -5.34
CA LEU A 238 13.35 6.62 -5.49
C LEU A 238 13.74 7.96 -4.87
N LEU A 239 12.91 8.99 -5.06
CA LEU A 239 13.07 10.31 -4.45
C LEU A 239 13.11 10.19 -2.91
N VAL A 240 12.13 9.54 -2.31
CA VAL A 240 12.08 9.33 -0.85
C VAL A 240 13.34 8.59 -0.39
N LYS A 241 13.74 7.51 -1.08
CA LYS A 241 14.95 6.76 -0.74
C LYS A 241 16.22 7.63 -0.82
N LYS A 242 16.34 8.46 -1.86
CA LYS A 242 17.47 9.41 -2.04
C LYS A 242 17.56 10.36 -0.85
N HIS A 243 16.46 11.04 -0.52
CA HIS A 243 16.49 12.08 0.52
C HIS A 243 16.61 11.52 1.94
N ILE A 244 16.04 10.34 2.23
CA ILE A 244 16.28 9.63 3.48
C ILE A 244 17.76 9.28 3.66
N GLY A 245 18.41 8.80 2.58
CA GLY A 245 19.85 8.51 2.61
C GLY A 245 20.69 9.77 2.83
N ASN A 246 20.34 10.88 2.15
CA ASN A 246 21.06 12.16 2.29
C ASN A 246 20.90 12.76 3.70
N ALA A 247 19.78 12.53 4.35
CA ALA A 247 19.55 12.96 5.74
C ALA A 247 20.30 12.09 6.78
N GLY A 248 21.09 11.10 6.35
CA GLY A 248 21.83 10.23 7.26
C GLY A 248 20.94 9.28 8.08
N ILE A 249 19.69 9.08 7.69
CA ILE A 249 18.75 8.22 8.41
C ILE A 249 19.01 6.77 7.99
N VAL A 250 19.85 6.08 8.77
CA VAL A 250 20.39 4.75 8.44
C VAL A 250 19.41 3.63 8.82
N ASP A 251 18.63 3.82 9.89
CA ASP A 251 17.79 2.79 10.48
C ASP A 251 16.44 2.69 9.78
N GLY A 252 16.37 1.89 8.78
CA GLY A 252 15.07 1.51 8.31
C GLY A 252 14.84 1.73 6.82
N LYS A 253 14.06 0.85 6.28
CA LYS A 253 13.58 0.91 4.90
C LYS A 253 12.44 1.92 4.81
N TYR A 254 12.74 3.22 4.91
CA TYR A 254 11.72 4.27 4.79
C TYR A 254 11.18 4.35 3.37
N THR A 255 9.86 4.32 3.26
CA THR A 255 9.09 4.36 2.02
C THR A 255 8.02 5.45 2.13
N PRO A 256 7.37 5.86 1.04
CA PRO A 256 6.21 6.78 1.13
C PRO A 256 5.14 6.33 2.12
N HIS A 257 4.93 5.01 2.24
CA HIS A 257 3.98 4.46 3.23
C HIS A 257 4.43 4.71 4.67
N LYS A 258 5.73 4.63 4.95
CA LYS A 258 6.28 4.94 6.28
C LYS A 258 6.29 6.44 6.58
N LEU A 259 6.44 7.31 5.59
CA LEU A 259 6.23 8.75 5.76
C LEU A 259 4.77 9.06 6.11
N ARG A 260 3.81 8.34 5.52
CA ARG A 260 2.41 8.42 5.92
C ARG A 260 2.20 7.94 7.37
N HIS A 261 2.89 6.88 7.80
CA HIS A 261 2.88 6.45 9.21
C HIS A 261 3.49 7.52 10.11
N THR A 262 4.56 8.16 9.68
CA THR A 262 5.17 9.30 10.39
C THR A 262 4.15 10.41 10.60
N ALA A 263 3.50 10.88 9.54
CA ALA A 263 2.48 11.92 9.65
C ALA A 263 1.37 11.55 10.65
N ALA A 264 0.85 10.32 10.55
CA ALA A 264 -0.18 9.83 11.45
C ALA A 264 0.28 9.81 12.92
N THR A 265 1.50 9.31 13.16
CA THR A 265 2.08 9.22 14.50
C THR A 265 2.34 10.61 15.09
N LEU A 266 2.88 11.54 14.28
CA LEU A 266 3.14 12.90 14.74
C LEU A 266 1.83 13.65 15.04
N MET A 267 0.78 13.50 14.22
CA MET A 267 -0.54 14.06 14.49
C MET A 267 -1.13 13.51 15.80
N TYR A 268 -1.02 12.21 16.02
CA TYR A 268 -1.54 11.55 17.20
C TYR A 268 -0.78 11.96 18.48
N LYS A 269 0.57 11.92 18.43
CA LYS A 269 1.42 12.19 19.61
C LYS A 269 1.53 13.66 19.98
N HIS A 270 1.63 14.53 18.97
CA HIS A 270 1.94 15.94 19.18
C HIS A 270 0.81 16.89 18.75
N GLY A 271 -0.17 16.40 18.02
CA GLY A 271 -1.28 17.21 17.52
C GLY A 271 -2.58 17.05 18.30
N ASN A 272 -2.62 16.26 19.39
CA ASN A 272 -3.81 15.94 20.16
C ASN A 272 -5.01 15.49 19.31
N VAL A 273 -4.74 14.82 18.19
CA VAL A 273 -5.78 14.34 17.27
C VAL A 273 -6.30 13.00 17.77
N ASP A 274 -7.60 12.90 18.04
CA ASP A 274 -8.22 11.64 18.44
C ASP A 274 -8.21 10.61 17.28
N ILE A 275 -8.37 9.34 17.65
CA ILE A 275 -8.23 8.20 16.71
C ILE A 275 -9.28 8.21 15.57
N ARG A 276 -10.49 8.74 15.81
CA ARG A 276 -11.54 8.81 14.77
C ARG A 276 -11.26 9.95 13.80
N SER A 277 -10.82 11.11 14.31
CA SER A 277 -10.36 12.22 13.47
C SER A 277 -9.16 11.80 12.63
N LEU A 278 -8.19 11.08 13.22
CA LEU A 278 -7.05 10.54 12.50
C LEU A 278 -7.47 9.54 11.42
N GLN A 279 -8.43 8.66 11.70
CA GLN A 279 -9.01 7.74 10.72
C GLN A 279 -9.59 8.50 9.51
N SER A 280 -10.33 9.56 9.77
CA SER A 280 -10.96 10.41 8.74
C SER A 280 -9.89 11.14 7.92
N ILE A 281 -8.90 11.76 8.55
CA ILE A 281 -7.77 12.44 7.90
C ILE A 281 -7.03 11.49 6.95
N LEU A 282 -6.75 10.28 7.43
CA LEU A 282 -6.05 9.27 6.64
C LEU A 282 -6.94 8.58 5.59
N GLY A 283 -8.26 8.63 5.74
CA GLY A 283 -9.19 7.90 4.88
C GLY A 283 -9.05 6.38 5.02
N HIS A 284 -9.01 5.88 6.26
CA HIS A 284 -9.03 4.45 6.57
C HIS A 284 -10.47 3.95 6.67
N GLU A 285 -10.85 2.98 5.84
CA GLU A 285 -12.18 2.36 5.89
C GLU A 285 -12.41 1.59 7.19
N ASN A 286 -11.34 1.02 7.80
CA ASN A 286 -11.42 0.24 9.02
C ASN A 286 -10.58 0.91 10.13
N ILE A 287 -11.18 1.12 11.30
CA ILE A 287 -10.53 1.73 12.46
C ILE A 287 -9.33 0.89 12.95
N SER A 288 -9.35 -0.43 12.76
CA SER A 288 -8.23 -1.31 13.13
C SER A 288 -6.92 -0.96 12.42
N THR A 289 -7.00 -0.31 11.26
CA THR A 289 -5.84 0.20 10.53
C THR A 289 -5.26 1.44 11.21
N THR A 290 -6.06 2.16 11.98
CA THR A 290 -5.63 3.36 12.71
C THR A 290 -5.23 3.04 14.16
N GLN A 291 -5.80 1.99 14.74
CA GLN A 291 -5.48 1.54 16.11
C GLN A 291 -3.99 1.16 16.30
N ILE A 292 -3.25 0.91 15.22
CA ILE A 292 -1.80 0.66 15.32
C ILE A 292 -1.04 1.85 15.93
N TYR A 293 -1.60 3.05 15.88
CA TYR A 293 -1.00 4.26 16.45
C TYR A 293 -1.29 4.42 17.95
N THR A 294 -2.33 3.78 18.50
CA THR A 294 -2.68 3.87 19.93
C THR A 294 -1.72 3.07 20.82
N HIS A 295 -1.04 2.07 20.28
CA HIS A 295 -0.05 1.28 21.05
C HIS A 295 1.30 1.97 21.26
N ILE A 296 1.44 3.22 20.79
CA ILE A 296 2.72 3.93 20.78
C ILE A 296 2.86 4.86 22.00
N ASP A 297 1.80 5.02 22.79
CA ASP A 297 1.76 6.09 23.82
C ASP A 297 1.29 5.63 25.18
N ASP A 298 2.22 5.05 25.96
CA ASP A 298 2.00 4.81 27.39
C ASP A 298 1.87 6.12 28.19
N GLU A 299 2.38 7.23 27.66
CA GLU A 299 2.37 8.54 28.31
C GLU A 299 0.97 9.16 28.24
N ALA A 300 0.29 9.08 27.10
CA ALA A 300 -1.11 9.51 26.96
C ALA A 300 -2.06 8.71 27.87
N LEU A 301 -1.79 7.42 28.07
CA LEU A 301 -2.56 6.60 29.01
C LEU A 301 -2.33 7.05 30.46
N ARG A 302 -1.11 7.36 30.83
CA ARG A 302 -0.77 7.88 32.17
C ARG A 302 -1.40 9.25 32.40
N ASP A 303 -1.39 10.11 31.40
CA ASP A 303 -1.95 11.46 31.51
C ASP A 303 -3.49 11.42 31.53
N ALA A 304 -4.12 10.52 30.81
CA ALA A 304 -5.56 10.27 30.91
C ALA A 304 -5.95 9.83 32.33
N VAL A 305 -5.17 8.94 32.95
CA VAL A 305 -5.41 8.52 34.33
C VAL A 305 -5.19 9.70 35.34
N LYS A 306 -4.13 10.48 35.12
CA LYS A 306 -3.88 11.68 35.97
C LYS A 306 -4.95 12.76 35.83
N SER A 307 -5.56 12.87 34.64
CA SER A 307 -6.63 13.86 34.38
C SER A 307 -8.00 13.44 34.93
N ASN A 308 -8.12 12.23 35.51
CA ASN A 308 -9.36 11.83 36.18
C ASN A 308 -9.69 12.82 37.30
N PRO A 309 -10.90 13.41 37.33
CA PRO A 309 -11.29 14.33 38.38
C PRO A 309 -11.12 13.80 39.82
N LEU A 310 -11.19 12.48 40.00
CA LEU A 310 -11.00 11.79 41.27
C LEU A 310 -9.52 11.59 41.65
N SER A 311 -8.57 11.89 40.77
CA SER A 311 -7.13 11.78 41.05
C SER A 311 -6.64 12.80 42.09
N LYS A 312 -7.50 13.74 42.51
CA LYS A 312 -7.21 14.79 43.49
C LYS A 312 -7.84 14.49 44.88
N LEU A 313 -8.46 13.31 45.04
CA LEU A 313 -8.96 12.81 46.33
C LEU A 313 -7.85 12.02 47.03
#